data_c1517f3e20a2435d0e487fba5da85ef3
#
_entry.id   c1517f3e20a2435d0e487fba5da85ef3
#
_cell.length_a   1.000
_cell.length_b   1.000
_cell.length_c   1.000
_cell.angle_alpha   90.00
_cell.angle_beta   90.00
_cell.angle_gamma   90.00
#
_symmetry.space_group_name_H-M   'P 1'
#
loop_
_entity.id
_entity.type
_entity.pdbx_description
1 polymer ?
#
loop_
_entity_poly.entity_id
_entity_poly.type
_entity_poly.pdbx_seq_one_letter_code
_entity_poly.pdbx_strand_id
1 'polypeptide(L)'
;SVIPYWAALSLGRWSETLVNLPVLFAGLAIGMALYGQCREHGLSVTASLISCYLLFSIPIFGTHIALAGYADIWMAGFTGLGFVALIRGASLPDESGQSRFHLALGFLMVMFSIWVKNEGAVWFLAALAILILVMFRPRVPILMIVAAIGIGLVSFALGITSIDIPLIGQLGIVDNRLAIPLIGDF
;
A
#
# COMPACT_ATOMS: atom_id res chain seq x y z
N SER A 1 -17.93 -1.45 -1.70
CA SER A 1 -16.95 -2.54 -1.84
C SER A 1 -17.57 -3.71 -2.60
N VAL A 2 -16.84 -4.31 -3.54
CA VAL A 2 -17.31 -5.45 -4.35
C VAL A 2 -17.35 -6.75 -3.52
N ILE A 3 -16.56 -6.83 -2.45
CA ILE A 3 -16.40 -8.06 -1.64
C ILE A 3 -17.70 -8.47 -0.93
N PRO A 4 -18.45 -7.59 -0.25
CA PRO A 4 -19.75 -7.94 0.32
C PRO A 4 -20.75 -8.42 -0.74
N TYR A 5 -20.72 -7.83 -1.94
CA TYR A 5 -21.56 -8.26 -3.05
C TYR A 5 -21.24 -9.70 -3.51
N TRP A 6 -19.96 -10.03 -3.67
CA TRP A 6 -19.49 -11.38 -3.97
C TRP A 6 -19.88 -12.38 -2.89
N ALA A 7 -19.76 -12.00 -1.61
CA ALA A 7 -20.20 -12.85 -0.51
C ALA A 7 -21.72 -13.11 -0.56
N ALA A 8 -22.52 -12.08 -0.84
CA ALA A 8 -23.96 -12.23 -1.00
C ALA A 8 -24.33 -13.15 -2.17
N LEU A 9 -23.67 -13.00 -3.33
CA LEU A 9 -23.85 -13.87 -4.49
C LEU A 9 -23.51 -15.32 -4.17
N SER A 10 -22.40 -15.57 -3.48
CA SER A 10 -21.97 -16.91 -3.08
C SER A 10 -22.95 -17.58 -2.11
N LEU A 11 -23.62 -16.80 -1.26
CA LEU A 11 -24.62 -17.27 -0.31
C LEU A 11 -26.02 -17.44 -0.93
N GLY A 12 -26.25 -16.91 -2.14
CA GLY A 12 -27.56 -16.87 -2.78
C GLY A 12 -28.60 -16.03 -2.06
N ARG A 13 -28.20 -15.27 -1.04
CA ARG A 13 -29.04 -14.37 -0.25
C ARG A 13 -28.24 -13.25 0.39
N TRP A 14 -28.90 -12.12 0.65
CA TRP A 14 -28.31 -11.05 1.45
C TRP A 14 -28.45 -11.39 2.95
N SER A 15 -27.33 -11.46 3.64
CA SER A 15 -27.24 -11.59 5.09
C SER A 15 -26.18 -10.63 5.59
N GLU A 16 -26.58 -9.59 6.28
CA GLU A 16 -25.68 -8.52 6.73
C GLU A 16 -24.49 -9.06 7.52
N THR A 17 -24.71 -10.00 8.41
CA THR A 17 -23.66 -10.64 9.20
C THR A 17 -22.68 -11.42 8.32
N LEU A 18 -23.19 -12.27 7.42
CA LEU A 18 -22.33 -13.15 6.62
C LEU A 18 -21.57 -12.40 5.51
N VAL A 19 -22.20 -11.36 4.97
CA VAL A 19 -21.59 -10.51 3.93
C VAL A 19 -20.40 -9.71 4.47
N ASN A 20 -20.39 -9.44 5.78
CA ASN A 20 -19.32 -8.68 6.46
C ASN A 20 -18.20 -9.57 7.02
N LEU A 21 -18.37 -10.89 7.05
CA LEU A 21 -17.34 -11.82 7.53
C LEU A 21 -15.96 -11.65 6.84
N PRO A 22 -15.87 -11.43 5.51
CA PRO A 22 -14.58 -11.24 4.87
C PRO A 22 -13.76 -10.08 5.47
N VAL A 23 -14.41 -8.99 5.88
CA VAL A 23 -13.75 -7.83 6.49
C VAL A 23 -13.22 -8.15 7.87
N LEU A 24 -13.97 -8.93 8.66
CA LEU A 24 -13.50 -9.42 9.95
C LEU A 24 -12.25 -10.30 9.78
N PHE A 25 -12.26 -11.22 8.81
CA PHE A 25 -11.11 -12.06 8.51
C PHE A 25 -9.90 -11.24 8.03
N ALA A 26 -10.12 -10.17 7.25
CA ALA A 26 -9.04 -9.27 6.87
C ALA A 26 -8.40 -8.59 8.08
N GLY A 27 -9.21 -8.08 9.01
CA GLY A 27 -8.73 -7.50 10.26
C GLY A 27 -7.92 -8.50 11.08
N LEU A 28 -8.43 -9.73 11.26
CA LEU A 28 -7.71 -10.80 11.96
C LEU A 28 -6.39 -11.16 11.26
N ALA A 29 -6.38 -11.25 9.93
CA ALA A 29 -5.16 -11.54 9.17
C ALA A 29 -4.09 -10.45 9.36
N ILE A 30 -4.48 -9.18 9.39
CA ILE A 30 -3.56 -8.05 9.68
C ILE A 30 -3.00 -8.19 11.10
N GLY A 31 -3.85 -8.49 12.09
CA GLY A 31 -3.40 -8.72 13.46
C GLY A 31 -2.43 -9.90 13.58
N MET A 32 -2.73 -11.02 12.93
CA MET A 32 -1.84 -12.20 12.91
C MET A 32 -0.50 -11.88 12.23
N ALA A 33 -0.51 -11.14 11.15
CA ALA A 33 0.70 -10.72 10.46
C ALA A 33 1.55 -9.80 11.35
N LEU A 34 0.94 -8.83 12.04
CA LEU A 34 1.62 -7.98 13.01
C LEU A 34 2.24 -8.81 14.14
N TYR A 35 1.45 -9.74 14.71
CA TYR A 35 1.97 -10.66 15.74
C TYR A 35 3.19 -11.42 15.24
N GLY A 36 3.10 -12.02 14.05
CA GLY A 36 4.21 -12.76 13.43
C GLY A 36 5.46 -11.91 13.26
N GLN A 37 5.30 -10.67 12.76
CA GLN A 37 6.42 -9.73 12.60
C GLN A 37 7.05 -9.36 13.94
N CYS A 38 6.25 -9.07 14.97
CA CYS A 38 6.75 -8.80 16.32
C CYS A 38 7.57 -9.98 16.87
N ARG A 39 7.09 -11.21 16.69
CA ARG A 39 7.78 -12.44 17.12
C ARG A 39 9.08 -12.66 16.37
N GLU A 40 9.08 -12.40 15.07
CA GLU A 40 10.26 -12.54 14.22
C GLU A 40 11.36 -11.53 14.58
N HIS A 41 10.99 -10.34 15.03
CA HIS A 41 11.91 -9.33 15.57
C HIS A 41 12.34 -9.59 17.02
N GLY A 42 12.00 -10.74 17.60
CA GLY A 42 12.44 -11.14 18.93
C GLY A 42 11.64 -10.56 20.09
N LEU A 43 10.50 -9.91 19.84
CA LEU A 43 9.62 -9.45 20.92
C LEU A 43 9.06 -10.65 21.70
N SER A 44 8.84 -10.47 23.01
CA SER A 44 8.17 -11.48 23.83
C SER A 44 6.72 -11.71 23.36
N VAL A 45 6.13 -12.84 23.71
CA VAL A 45 4.71 -13.14 23.42
C VAL A 45 3.81 -12.01 23.95
N THR A 46 4.06 -11.58 25.19
CA THR A 46 3.28 -10.51 25.83
C THR A 46 3.39 -9.20 25.06
N ALA A 47 4.60 -8.78 24.68
CA ALA A 47 4.80 -7.55 23.91
C ALA A 47 4.12 -7.62 22.52
N SER A 48 4.18 -8.78 21.86
CA SER A 48 3.52 -9.01 20.58
C SER A 48 2.00 -8.93 20.70
N LEU A 49 1.42 -9.50 21.74
CA LEU A 49 -0.02 -9.42 22.02
C LEU A 49 -0.45 -8.01 22.37
N ILE A 50 0.36 -7.27 23.16
CA ILE A 50 0.09 -5.85 23.45
C ILE A 50 0.09 -5.04 22.15
N SER A 51 1.03 -5.28 21.23
CA SER A 51 1.07 -4.59 19.93
C SER A 51 -0.20 -4.84 19.11
N CYS A 52 -0.68 -6.08 19.09
CA CYS A 52 -1.95 -6.41 18.43
C CYS A 52 -3.14 -5.75 19.14
N TYR A 53 -3.17 -5.78 20.47
CA TYR A 53 -4.21 -5.10 21.23
C TYR A 53 -4.23 -3.59 20.94
N LEU A 54 -3.07 -2.94 20.91
CA LEU A 54 -2.97 -1.52 20.57
C LEU A 54 -3.51 -1.23 19.16
N LEU A 55 -3.17 -2.07 18.16
CA LEU A 55 -3.70 -1.94 16.81
C LEU A 55 -5.24 -2.01 16.81
N PHE A 56 -5.81 -3.03 17.44
CA PHE A 56 -7.28 -3.19 17.50
C PHE A 56 -7.98 -2.15 18.36
N SER A 57 -7.25 -1.50 19.28
CA SER A 57 -7.76 -0.41 20.13
C SER A 57 -7.78 0.94 19.42
N ILE A 58 -7.17 1.07 18.24
CA ILE A 58 -7.23 2.30 17.45
C ILE A 58 -8.67 2.46 16.93
N PRO A 59 -9.39 3.55 17.32
CA PRO A 59 -10.81 3.70 16.94
C PRO A 59 -11.05 3.63 15.43
N ILE A 60 -10.17 4.24 14.62
CA ILE A 60 -10.31 4.25 13.17
C ILE A 60 -10.20 2.83 12.59
N PHE A 61 -9.31 1.98 13.15
CA PHE A 61 -9.17 0.60 12.71
C PHE A 61 -10.44 -0.22 13.00
N GLY A 62 -10.97 -0.10 14.23
CA GLY A 62 -12.22 -0.73 14.62
C GLY A 62 -13.41 -0.25 13.78
N THR A 63 -13.48 1.04 13.47
CA THR A 63 -14.52 1.61 12.62
C THR A 63 -14.47 1.04 11.20
N HIS A 64 -13.30 0.91 10.60
CA HIS A 64 -13.17 0.34 9.25
C HIS A 64 -13.47 -1.17 9.18
N ILE A 65 -13.28 -1.90 10.28
CA ILE A 65 -13.75 -3.30 10.39
C ILE A 65 -15.27 -3.35 10.52
N ALA A 66 -15.84 -2.49 11.35
CA ALA A 66 -17.30 -2.47 11.61
C ALA A 66 -18.08 -1.97 10.39
N LEU A 67 -17.55 -1.00 9.65
CA LEU A 67 -18.13 -0.46 8.42
C LEU A 67 -17.63 -1.23 7.20
N ALA A 68 -18.07 -2.46 7.05
CA ALA A 68 -17.60 -3.41 6.03
C ALA A 68 -17.73 -2.96 4.55
N GLY A 69 -18.40 -1.85 4.29
CA GLY A 69 -18.51 -1.25 2.94
C GLY A 69 -17.24 -0.55 2.46
N TYR A 70 -16.31 -0.23 3.35
CA TYR A 70 -15.12 0.52 3.01
C TYR A 70 -13.98 -0.38 2.52
N ALA A 71 -13.33 0.05 1.43
CA ALA A 71 -12.20 -0.66 0.87
C ALA A 71 -10.89 -0.41 1.65
N ASP A 72 -10.89 0.52 2.60
CA ASP A 72 -9.68 1.03 3.26
C ASP A 72 -8.96 -0.03 4.08
N ILE A 73 -9.69 -0.93 4.74
CA ILE A 73 -9.08 -2.03 5.49
C ILE A 73 -8.28 -2.99 4.58
N TRP A 74 -8.81 -3.25 3.38
CA TRP A 74 -8.13 -4.08 2.39
C TRP A 74 -6.91 -3.38 1.83
N MET A 75 -7.04 -2.10 1.50
CA MET A 75 -5.93 -1.29 1.03
C MET A 75 -4.84 -1.20 2.10
N ALA A 76 -5.19 -0.90 3.36
CA ALA A 76 -4.25 -0.86 4.47
C ALA A 76 -3.55 -2.21 4.69
N GLY A 77 -4.27 -3.33 4.57
CA GLY A 77 -3.72 -4.67 4.66
C GLY A 77 -2.72 -4.95 3.53
N PHE A 78 -3.12 -4.77 2.29
CA PHE A 78 -2.26 -5.04 1.14
C PHE A 78 -1.04 -4.12 1.11
N THR A 79 -1.21 -2.81 1.34
CA THR A 79 -0.09 -1.87 1.34
C THR A 79 0.80 -2.05 2.57
N GLY A 80 0.24 -2.10 3.77
CA GLY A 80 1.00 -2.21 5.01
C GLY A 80 1.82 -3.50 5.08
N LEU A 81 1.20 -4.66 4.86
CA LEU A 81 1.91 -5.93 4.86
C LEU A 81 2.87 -6.06 3.68
N GLY A 82 2.51 -5.47 2.53
CA GLY A 82 3.38 -5.41 1.36
C GLY A 82 4.66 -4.63 1.65
N PHE A 83 4.57 -3.46 2.26
CA PHE A 83 5.75 -2.67 2.65
C PHE A 83 6.59 -3.37 3.72
N VAL A 84 5.96 -4.01 4.71
CA VAL A 84 6.69 -4.82 5.70
C VAL A 84 7.49 -5.92 5.03
N ALA A 85 6.89 -6.64 4.07
CA ALA A 85 7.58 -7.68 3.31
C ALA A 85 8.72 -7.10 2.45
N LEU A 86 8.53 -5.94 1.78
CA LEU A 86 9.59 -5.27 1.03
C LEU A 86 10.77 -4.87 1.91
N ILE A 87 10.50 -4.25 3.07
CA ILE A 87 11.55 -3.87 4.05
C ILE A 87 12.28 -5.12 4.54
N ARG A 88 11.56 -6.19 4.83
CA ARG A 88 12.15 -7.47 5.25
C ARG A 88 13.06 -8.04 4.17
N GLY A 89 12.58 -8.11 2.92
CA GLY A 89 13.37 -8.57 1.79
C GLY A 89 14.64 -7.75 1.58
N ALA A 90 14.53 -6.43 1.70
CA ALA A 90 15.67 -5.51 1.59
C ALA A 90 16.70 -5.64 2.72
N SER A 91 16.26 -6.10 3.90
CA SER A 91 17.13 -6.28 5.08
C SER A 91 17.85 -7.63 5.11
N LEU A 92 17.42 -8.58 4.30
CA LEU A 92 18.06 -9.90 4.21
C LEU A 92 19.22 -9.89 3.20
N PRO A 93 20.23 -10.78 3.36
CA PRO A 93 21.29 -10.91 2.38
C PRO A 93 20.76 -11.18 0.97
N ASP A 94 21.27 -10.49 -0.04
CA ASP A 94 20.83 -10.55 -1.45
C ASP A 94 20.81 -11.98 -2.05
N GLU A 95 21.72 -12.84 -1.58
CA GLU A 95 21.85 -14.20 -2.09
C GLU A 95 20.85 -15.18 -1.46
N SER A 96 20.12 -14.76 -0.44
CA SER A 96 19.15 -15.62 0.21
C SER A 96 17.87 -15.73 -0.63
N GLY A 97 17.40 -16.96 -0.90
CA GLY A 97 16.10 -17.18 -1.52
C GLY A 97 14.94 -16.52 -0.75
N GLN A 98 15.13 -16.31 0.56
CA GLN A 98 14.17 -15.61 1.42
C GLN A 98 14.05 -14.11 1.09
N SER A 99 15.18 -13.41 0.79
CA SER A 99 15.14 -12.02 0.36
C SER A 99 14.26 -11.84 -0.88
N ARG A 100 14.52 -12.64 -1.92
CA ARG A 100 13.74 -12.61 -3.17
C ARG A 100 12.27 -12.95 -2.95
N PHE A 101 11.97 -13.92 -2.10
CA PHE A 101 10.60 -14.28 -1.75
C PHE A 101 9.87 -13.11 -1.09
N HIS A 102 10.46 -12.45 -0.09
CA HIS A 102 9.84 -11.32 0.58
C HIS A 102 9.68 -10.11 -0.34
N LEU A 103 10.65 -9.83 -1.22
CA LEU A 103 10.54 -8.76 -2.21
C LEU A 103 9.41 -9.04 -3.21
N ALA A 104 9.32 -10.27 -3.74
CA ALA A 104 8.25 -10.65 -4.66
C ALA A 104 6.88 -10.61 -3.99
N LEU A 105 6.77 -11.15 -2.76
CA LEU A 105 5.53 -11.12 -1.99
C LEU A 105 5.08 -9.69 -1.70
N GLY A 106 5.99 -8.84 -1.22
CA GLY A 106 5.67 -7.45 -0.91
C GLY A 106 5.23 -6.67 -2.14
N PHE A 107 5.95 -6.82 -3.25
CA PHE A 107 5.58 -6.20 -4.51
C PHE A 107 4.20 -6.66 -5.01
N LEU A 108 3.94 -7.98 -4.98
CA LEU A 108 2.65 -8.55 -5.36
C LEU A 108 1.51 -8.01 -4.51
N MET A 109 1.69 -7.95 -3.18
CA MET A 109 0.68 -7.41 -2.27
C MET A 109 0.38 -5.93 -2.58
N VAL A 110 1.40 -5.09 -2.75
CA VAL A 110 1.16 -3.68 -3.08
C VAL A 110 0.54 -3.53 -4.49
N MET A 111 0.88 -4.39 -5.43
CA MET A 111 0.23 -4.42 -6.75
C MET A 111 -1.28 -4.69 -6.62
N PHE A 112 -1.70 -5.60 -5.75
CA PHE A 112 -3.13 -5.86 -5.51
C PHE A 112 -3.87 -4.65 -4.94
N SER A 113 -3.20 -3.73 -4.24
CA SER A 113 -3.84 -2.52 -3.72
C SER A 113 -4.43 -1.62 -4.82
N ILE A 114 -3.88 -1.67 -6.05
CA ILE A 114 -4.40 -0.91 -7.20
C ILE A 114 -5.85 -1.31 -7.53
N TRP A 115 -6.16 -2.61 -7.43
CA TRP A 115 -7.52 -3.09 -7.71
C TRP A 115 -8.49 -2.85 -6.56
N VAL A 116 -7.99 -2.57 -5.37
CA VAL A 116 -8.83 -2.25 -4.21
C VAL A 116 -9.34 -0.81 -4.30
N LYS A 117 -8.45 0.13 -4.64
CA LYS A 117 -8.76 1.56 -4.69
C LYS A 117 -7.73 2.30 -5.56
N ASN A 118 -8.15 3.40 -6.20
CA ASN A 118 -7.29 4.18 -7.10
C ASN A 118 -6.02 4.69 -6.40
N GLU A 119 -6.12 5.07 -5.11
CA GLU A 119 -4.96 5.48 -4.31
C GLU A 119 -3.91 4.37 -4.16
N GLY A 120 -4.29 3.11 -4.37
CA GLY A 120 -3.36 1.99 -4.43
C GLY A 120 -2.27 2.14 -5.49
N ALA A 121 -2.55 2.89 -6.58
CA ALA A 121 -1.56 3.18 -7.60
C ALA A 121 -0.40 4.03 -7.05
N VAL A 122 -0.67 4.98 -6.16
CA VAL A 122 0.35 5.80 -5.49
C VAL A 122 1.26 4.93 -4.63
N TRP A 123 0.67 4.02 -3.85
CA TRP A 123 1.43 3.08 -3.02
C TRP A 123 2.24 2.10 -3.86
N PHE A 124 1.70 1.66 -5.00
CA PHE A 124 2.43 0.81 -5.94
C PHE A 124 3.65 1.53 -6.52
N LEU A 125 3.52 2.80 -6.92
CA LEU A 125 4.66 3.59 -7.39
C LEU A 125 5.72 3.76 -6.30
N ALA A 126 5.32 3.98 -5.04
CA ALA A 126 6.23 4.02 -3.91
C ALA A 126 6.96 2.68 -3.70
N ALA A 127 6.25 1.56 -3.80
CA ALA A 127 6.83 0.22 -3.70
C ALA A 127 7.80 -0.06 -4.85
N LEU A 128 7.47 0.36 -6.07
CA LEU A 128 8.34 0.25 -7.24
C LEU A 128 9.64 1.04 -7.03
N ALA A 129 9.55 2.26 -6.49
CA ALA A 129 10.71 3.07 -6.15
C ALA A 129 11.61 2.36 -5.13
N ILE A 130 11.03 1.77 -4.07
CA ILE A 130 11.78 0.98 -3.08
C ILE A 130 12.44 -0.23 -3.74
N LEU A 131 11.74 -0.95 -4.59
CA LEU A 131 12.28 -2.12 -5.29
C LEU A 131 13.47 -1.74 -6.17
N ILE A 132 13.36 -0.65 -6.92
CA ILE A 132 14.46 -0.10 -7.73
C ILE A 132 15.65 0.27 -6.84
N LEU A 133 15.40 0.93 -5.70
CA LEU A 133 16.41 1.28 -4.71
C LEU A 133 17.18 0.06 -4.21
N VAL A 134 16.48 -1.02 -3.92
CA VAL A 134 17.08 -2.26 -3.41
C VAL A 134 17.85 -2.99 -4.49
N MET A 135 17.30 -3.08 -5.73
CA MET A 135 17.91 -3.85 -6.81
C MET A 135 19.14 -3.21 -7.44
N PHE A 136 19.15 -1.87 -7.55
CA PHE A 136 20.20 -1.17 -8.32
C PHE A 136 21.30 -0.53 -7.49
N ARG A 137 21.33 -0.76 -6.18
CA ARG A 137 22.26 -0.16 -5.22
C ARG A 137 22.12 1.38 -5.09
N PRO A 138 22.59 2.01 -3.99
CA PRO A 138 22.22 3.39 -3.64
C PRO A 138 22.64 4.48 -4.64
N ARG A 139 23.52 4.18 -5.61
CA ARG A 139 23.99 5.21 -6.56
C ARG A 139 22.96 5.57 -7.63
N VAL A 140 22.23 4.59 -8.17
CA VAL A 140 21.24 4.83 -9.22
C VAL A 140 20.02 5.61 -8.71
N PRO A 141 19.45 5.29 -7.56
CA PRO A 141 18.29 6.02 -7.06
C PRO A 141 18.64 7.43 -6.59
N ILE A 142 19.82 7.67 -6.03
CA ILE A 142 20.27 9.03 -5.73
C ILE A 142 20.34 9.84 -7.03
N LEU A 143 20.89 9.25 -8.09
CA LEU A 143 20.96 9.88 -9.41
C LEU A 143 19.54 10.15 -9.98
N MET A 144 18.61 9.20 -9.82
CA MET A 144 17.22 9.38 -10.27
C MET A 144 16.50 10.48 -9.48
N ILE A 145 16.69 10.56 -8.16
CA ILE A 145 16.13 11.63 -7.32
C ILE A 145 16.71 12.98 -7.73
N VAL A 146 18.04 13.06 -7.91
CA VAL A 146 18.71 14.28 -8.35
C VAL A 146 18.23 14.70 -9.75
N ALA A 147 18.06 13.73 -10.66
CA ALA A 147 17.52 13.99 -12.00
C ALA A 147 16.07 14.47 -11.95
N ALA A 148 15.23 13.85 -11.14
CA ALA A 148 13.83 14.26 -10.96
C ALA A 148 13.71 15.67 -10.37
N ILE A 149 14.52 15.98 -9.35
CA ILE A 149 14.59 17.34 -8.78
C ILE A 149 15.12 18.32 -9.84
N GLY A 150 16.15 17.96 -10.59
CA GLY A 150 16.71 18.78 -11.67
C GLY A 150 15.67 19.08 -12.76
N ILE A 151 14.93 18.06 -13.22
CA ILE A 151 13.86 18.21 -14.20
C ILE A 151 12.74 19.10 -13.63
N GLY A 152 12.35 18.91 -12.37
CA GLY A 152 11.34 19.74 -11.72
C GLY A 152 11.77 21.21 -11.62
N LEU A 153 13.02 21.49 -11.25
CA LEU A 153 13.55 22.83 -11.18
C LEU A 153 13.64 23.50 -12.56
N VAL A 154 14.08 22.77 -13.58
CA VAL A 154 14.15 23.26 -14.97
C VAL A 154 12.73 23.53 -15.49
N SER A 155 11.78 22.63 -15.26
CA SER A 155 10.38 22.84 -15.66
C SER A 155 9.79 24.06 -14.99
N PHE A 156 10.06 24.26 -13.70
CA PHE A 156 9.62 25.43 -12.95
C PHE A 156 10.27 26.72 -13.51
N ALA A 157 11.58 26.71 -13.79
CA ALA A 157 12.29 27.85 -14.34
C ALA A 157 11.81 28.23 -15.77
N LEU A 158 11.37 27.24 -16.55
CA LEU A 158 10.81 27.44 -17.90
C LEU A 158 9.32 27.79 -17.88
N GLY A 159 8.71 27.91 -16.70
CA GLY A 159 7.28 28.19 -16.56
C GLY A 159 6.36 27.07 -17.03
N ILE A 160 6.87 25.84 -17.14
CA ILE A 160 6.08 24.66 -17.47
C ILE A 160 5.31 24.27 -16.21
N THR A 161 4.05 24.69 -16.15
CA THR A 161 3.19 24.43 -14.98
C THR A 161 2.42 23.11 -15.08
N SER A 162 2.29 22.56 -16.29
CA SER A 162 1.60 21.29 -16.53
C SER A 162 2.25 20.49 -17.64
N ILE A 163 2.20 19.17 -17.54
CA ILE A 163 2.68 18.22 -18.54
C ILE A 163 1.51 17.30 -18.90
N ASP A 164 1.15 17.26 -20.18
CA ASP A 164 0.17 16.31 -20.70
C ASP A 164 0.85 14.95 -20.92
N ILE A 165 0.42 13.95 -20.18
CA ILE A 165 0.89 12.57 -20.34
C ILE A 165 -0.17 11.81 -21.13
N PRO A 166 0.15 11.32 -22.35
CA PRO A 166 -0.79 10.54 -23.14
C PRO A 166 -1.35 9.37 -22.33
N LEU A 167 -2.66 9.15 -22.37
CA LEU A 167 -3.40 8.11 -21.64
C LEU A 167 -3.56 8.31 -20.12
N ILE A 168 -2.82 9.22 -19.50
CA ILE A 168 -2.83 9.41 -18.05
C ILE A 168 -3.48 10.75 -17.68
N GLY A 169 -3.35 11.79 -18.53
CA GLY A 169 -3.92 13.12 -18.30
C GLY A 169 -2.87 14.17 -17.91
N GLN A 170 -3.33 15.31 -17.43
CA GLN A 170 -2.47 16.44 -17.08
C GLN A 170 -1.89 16.27 -15.66
N LEU A 171 -0.58 16.38 -15.55
CA LEU A 171 0.14 16.46 -14.27
C LEU A 171 0.67 17.87 -14.11
N GLY A 172 0.24 18.62 -13.10
CA GLY A 172 0.76 19.96 -12.86
C GLY A 172 -0.20 20.87 -12.09
N ILE A 173 0.08 22.17 -12.15
CA ILE A 173 -0.77 23.20 -11.57
C ILE A 173 -1.57 23.84 -12.72
N VAL A 174 -2.86 23.51 -12.79
CA VAL A 174 -3.81 24.06 -13.76
C VAL A 174 -4.82 24.90 -12.98
N ASP A 175 -5.04 26.15 -13.39
CA ASP A 175 -5.98 27.07 -12.75
C ASP A 175 -5.80 27.21 -11.22
N ASN A 176 -4.55 27.23 -10.77
CA ASN A 176 -4.16 27.31 -9.36
C ASN A 176 -4.58 26.09 -8.52
N ARG A 177 -4.85 24.95 -9.17
CA ARG A 177 -5.16 23.65 -8.54
C ARG A 177 -4.15 22.61 -8.97
N LEU A 178 -3.81 21.68 -8.05
CA LEU A 178 -2.95 20.57 -8.38
C LEU A 178 -3.75 19.51 -9.16
N ALA A 179 -3.50 19.40 -10.46
CA ALA A 179 -4.05 18.36 -11.31
C ALA A 179 -3.15 17.13 -11.24
N ILE A 180 -3.67 16.01 -10.72
CA ILE A 180 -2.97 14.72 -10.67
C ILE A 180 -3.80 13.72 -11.48
N PRO A 181 -3.25 13.11 -12.53
CA PRO A 181 -4.00 12.36 -13.54
C PRO A 181 -4.90 11.24 -13.04
N LEU A 182 -4.59 10.63 -11.90
CA LEU A 182 -5.33 9.48 -11.35
C LEU A 182 -6.21 9.83 -10.13
N ILE A 183 -6.14 11.05 -9.64
CA ILE A 183 -6.76 11.42 -8.35
C ILE A 183 -7.83 12.50 -8.54
N GLY A 184 -7.89 13.12 -9.73
CA GLY A 184 -8.79 14.24 -10.01
C GLY A 184 -8.23 15.59 -9.54
N ASP A 185 -8.97 16.66 -9.81
CA ASP A 185 -8.59 18.01 -9.41
C ASP A 185 -8.88 18.23 -7.92
N PHE A 186 -7.89 18.70 -7.17
CA PHE A 186 -8.00 19.13 -5.77
C PHE A 186 -7.92 20.64 -5.62
#